data_6b238e291c1625665f04c7ae469b9ea2
#
_entry.id   6b238e291c1625665f04c7ae469b9ea2
#
_cell.length_a   1.000
_cell.length_b   1.000
_cell.length_c   1.000
_cell.angle_alpha   90.00
_cell.angle_beta   90.00
_cell.angle_gamma   90.00
#
_symmetry.space_group_name_H-M   'P 1'
#
loop_
_entity.id
_entity.type
_entity.pdbx_description
1 polymer ?
#
loop_
_entity_poly.entity_id
_entity_poly.type
_entity_poly.pdbx_seq_one_letter_code
_entity_poly.pdbx_strand_id
1 'polypeptide(L)'
;MEPYRVFHMAPAGDMPTSEAMAQSFSLANMVPQAPDNNRGVWSRRVETATRHYVERAQGDVFVFSGPAFQGQVTTIEPGRVWVPTHLFKLVYDQNAQRAWAFWVENKDEATVSQPISYRELVNRLGFELLPGVKLKG
;
A
#
# COMPACT_ATOMS: atom_id res chain seq x y z
N MET A 1 -5.78 15.40 -20.88
CA MET A 1 -5.06 15.51 -19.60
C MET A 1 -4.85 14.12 -19.01
N GLU A 2 -3.66 13.84 -18.59
CA GLU A 2 -3.35 12.57 -17.97
C GLU A 2 -4.07 12.46 -16.61
N PRO A 3 -4.94 11.46 -16.39
CA PRO A 3 -5.66 11.34 -15.12
C PRO A 3 -4.83 10.75 -13.99
N TYR A 4 -3.64 10.25 -14.29
CA TYR A 4 -2.78 9.62 -13.30
C TYR A 4 -1.43 10.32 -13.19
N ARG A 5 -0.87 10.30 -12.01
CA ARG A 5 0.49 10.77 -11.73
C ARG A 5 1.27 9.67 -11.04
N VAL A 6 2.58 9.79 -11.03
CA VAL A 6 3.45 8.80 -10.39
C VAL A 6 3.72 9.24 -8.94
N PHE A 7 3.39 8.37 -7.99
CA PHE A 7 3.52 8.65 -6.56
C PHE A 7 4.27 7.52 -5.87
N HIS A 8 4.78 7.80 -4.67
CA HIS A 8 5.46 6.82 -3.83
C HIS A 8 4.45 5.89 -3.16
N MET A 9 4.74 4.60 -3.13
CA MET A 9 3.94 3.63 -2.39
C MET A 9 4.30 3.65 -0.89
N ALA A 10 5.59 3.69 -0.56
CA ALA A 10 6.05 3.89 0.80
C ALA A 10 6.56 5.33 0.93
N PRO A 11 5.94 6.16 1.79
CA PRO A 11 6.30 7.57 1.86
C PRO A 11 7.66 7.79 2.53
N ALA A 12 8.39 8.79 2.04
CA ALA A 12 9.70 9.14 2.59
C ALA A 12 9.63 9.45 4.09
N GLY A 13 8.51 10.05 4.54
CA GLY A 13 8.32 10.40 5.94
C GLY A 13 8.22 9.23 6.90
N ASP A 14 7.96 8.02 6.39
CA ASP A 14 7.89 6.81 7.21
C ASP A 14 9.24 6.11 7.32
N MET A 15 10.28 6.58 6.62
CA MET A 15 11.57 5.90 6.55
C MET A 15 12.42 6.22 7.77
N PRO A 16 12.97 5.19 8.46
CA PRO A 16 13.71 5.39 9.71
C PRO A 16 15.13 5.91 9.52
N THR A 17 15.70 5.77 8.32
CA THR A 17 17.07 6.19 8.04
C THR A 17 17.12 7.03 6.77
N SER A 18 18.18 7.82 6.61
CA SER A 18 18.38 8.59 5.38
C SER A 18 18.60 7.68 4.17
N GLU A 19 19.21 6.51 4.35
CA GLU A 19 19.38 5.54 3.28
C GLU A 19 18.03 4.98 2.83
N ALA A 20 17.19 4.58 3.79
CA ALA A 20 15.84 4.08 3.48
C ALA A 20 15.00 5.17 2.84
N MET A 21 15.13 6.42 3.29
CA MET A 21 14.44 7.55 2.69
C MET A 21 14.86 7.73 1.22
N ALA A 22 16.16 7.62 0.93
CA ALA A 22 16.65 7.72 -0.44
C ALA A 22 16.08 6.58 -1.30
N GLN A 23 15.99 5.37 -0.76
CA GLN A 23 15.41 4.23 -1.48
C GLN A 23 13.93 4.43 -1.77
N SER A 24 13.19 5.15 -0.91
CA SER A 24 11.77 5.41 -1.15
C SER A 24 11.51 6.25 -2.39
N PHE A 25 12.52 6.98 -2.88
CA PHE A 25 12.43 7.75 -4.12
C PHE A 25 12.77 6.95 -5.36
N SER A 26 13.10 5.66 -5.25
CA SER A 26 13.40 4.83 -6.42
C SER A 26 12.13 4.59 -7.24
N LEU A 27 12.31 4.37 -8.56
CA LEU A 27 11.19 4.10 -9.45
C LEU A 27 10.43 2.83 -9.09
N ALA A 28 11.09 1.87 -8.42
CA ALA A 28 10.43 0.64 -7.97
C ALA A 28 9.37 0.91 -6.90
N ASN A 29 9.47 2.02 -6.18
CA ASN A 29 8.50 2.44 -5.16
C ASN A 29 7.43 3.37 -5.72
N MET A 30 7.45 3.67 -7.01
CA MET A 30 6.55 4.64 -7.60
C MET A 30 5.58 3.97 -8.56
N VAL A 31 4.30 4.29 -8.44
CA VAL A 31 3.25 3.77 -9.31
C VAL A 31 2.33 4.89 -9.79
N PRO A 32 1.72 4.75 -10.98
CA PRO A 32 0.67 5.68 -11.40
C PRO A 32 -0.52 5.60 -10.45
N GLN A 33 -0.94 6.73 -9.91
CA GLN A 33 -2.04 6.82 -8.97
C GLN A 33 -2.89 8.04 -9.28
N ALA A 34 -4.19 7.91 -9.08
CA ALA A 34 -5.11 9.04 -9.23
C ALA A 34 -4.73 10.12 -8.20
N PRO A 35 -4.57 11.40 -8.62
CA PRO A 35 -4.03 12.44 -7.73
C PRO A 35 -4.81 12.63 -6.44
N ASP A 36 -6.13 12.67 -6.51
CA ASP A 36 -6.95 12.86 -5.31
C ASP A 36 -6.96 11.61 -4.41
N ASN A 37 -6.75 10.41 -4.99
CA ASN A 37 -6.56 9.20 -4.21
C ASN A 37 -5.31 9.32 -3.33
N ASN A 38 -4.18 9.72 -3.93
CA ASN A 38 -2.93 9.86 -3.17
C ASN A 38 -3.02 10.93 -2.09
N ARG A 39 -3.54 12.11 -2.41
CA ARG A 39 -3.62 13.24 -1.48
C ARG A 39 -4.69 13.06 -0.41
N GLY A 40 -5.74 12.31 -0.71
CA GLY A 40 -6.87 12.08 0.18
C GLY A 40 -6.82 10.74 0.89
N VAL A 41 -7.46 9.75 0.29
CA VAL A 41 -7.67 8.43 0.92
C VAL A 41 -6.35 7.75 1.30
N TRP A 42 -5.40 7.69 0.37
CA TRP A 42 -4.14 7.00 0.62
C TRP A 42 -3.34 7.70 1.71
N SER A 43 -3.07 8.98 1.56
CA SER A 43 -2.26 9.73 2.52
C SER A 43 -2.97 9.92 3.86
N ARG A 44 -4.22 10.40 3.83
CA ARG A 44 -4.93 10.78 5.06
C ARG A 44 -5.45 9.59 5.85
N ARG A 45 -5.92 8.55 5.17
CA ARG A 45 -6.55 7.41 5.83
C ARG A 45 -5.59 6.25 6.00
N VAL A 46 -4.99 5.79 4.90
CA VAL A 46 -4.19 4.58 4.94
C VAL A 46 -2.84 4.83 5.58
N GLU A 47 -2.08 5.81 5.10
CA GLU A 47 -0.74 6.07 5.62
C GLU A 47 -0.78 6.61 7.05
N THR A 48 -1.68 7.53 7.34
CA THR A 48 -1.81 8.12 8.67
C THR A 48 -2.28 7.09 9.70
N ALA A 49 -3.28 6.28 9.35
CA ALA A 49 -3.76 5.23 10.26
C ALA A 49 -2.66 4.21 10.57
N THR A 50 -1.90 3.81 9.56
CA THR A 50 -0.77 2.90 9.73
C THR A 50 0.30 3.49 10.63
N ARG A 51 0.66 4.76 10.42
CA ARG A 51 1.66 5.44 11.25
C ARG A 51 1.23 5.52 12.69
N HIS A 52 -0.03 5.86 12.97
CA HIS A 52 -0.56 5.91 14.34
C HIS A 52 -0.51 4.55 15.01
N TYR A 53 -0.81 3.47 14.27
CA TYR A 53 -0.72 2.13 14.82
C TYR A 53 0.72 1.78 15.20
N VAL A 54 1.67 2.05 14.30
CA VAL A 54 3.10 1.77 14.53
C VAL A 54 3.60 2.49 15.77
N GLU A 55 3.19 3.73 15.98
CA GLU A 55 3.61 4.53 17.15
C GLU A 55 3.14 3.92 18.47
N ARG A 56 2.01 3.19 18.47
CA ARG A 56 1.44 2.59 19.69
C ARG A 56 1.82 1.14 19.86
N ALA A 57 2.40 0.52 18.86
CA ALA A 57 2.75 -0.90 18.92
C ALA A 57 3.87 -1.16 19.92
N GLN A 58 3.83 -2.34 20.56
CA GLN A 58 4.82 -2.72 21.58
C GLN A 58 6.04 -3.43 21.00
N GLY A 59 5.99 -3.83 19.74
CA GLY A 59 7.07 -4.54 19.08
C GLY A 59 7.21 -4.10 17.65
N ASP A 60 7.91 -4.90 16.86
CA ASP A 60 8.15 -4.59 15.46
C ASP A 60 6.87 -4.72 14.64
N VAL A 61 6.64 -3.75 13.79
CA VAL A 61 5.56 -3.74 12.82
C VAL A 61 6.17 -3.64 11.43
N PHE A 62 5.81 -4.60 10.57
CA PHE A 62 6.27 -4.63 9.19
C PHE A 62 5.15 -4.12 8.29
N VAL A 63 5.49 -3.27 7.35
CA VAL A 63 4.52 -2.65 6.45
C VAL A 63 4.96 -2.89 5.01
N PHE A 64 4.04 -3.46 4.21
CA PHE A 64 4.26 -3.74 2.80
C PHE A 64 3.22 -2.97 1.99
N SER A 65 3.68 -2.10 1.11
CA SER A 65 2.81 -1.36 0.20
C SER A 65 3.03 -1.85 -1.22
N GLY A 66 1.96 -1.96 -1.97
CA GLY A 66 2.10 -2.40 -3.34
C GLY A 66 0.89 -2.12 -4.20
N PRO A 67 1.08 -2.24 -5.51
CA PRO A 67 -0.01 -2.16 -6.48
C PRO A 67 -0.69 -3.51 -6.65
N ALA A 68 -1.96 -3.48 -7.05
CA ALA A 68 -2.68 -4.67 -7.45
C ALA A 68 -3.34 -4.42 -8.80
N PHE A 69 -3.38 -5.46 -9.62
CA PHE A 69 -3.89 -5.40 -10.99
C PHE A 69 -5.01 -6.41 -11.12
N GLN A 70 -6.24 -5.92 -11.07
CA GLN A 70 -7.44 -6.77 -11.10
C GLN A 70 -8.19 -6.54 -12.40
N GLY A 71 -8.52 -7.63 -13.10
CA GLY A 71 -9.26 -7.52 -14.34
C GLY A 71 -8.48 -6.83 -15.45
N GLN A 72 -9.14 -5.95 -16.19
CA GLN A 72 -8.53 -5.26 -17.31
C GLN A 72 -7.64 -4.11 -16.82
N VAL A 73 -6.38 -4.12 -17.25
CA VAL A 73 -5.38 -3.14 -16.84
C VAL A 73 -5.13 -2.13 -17.97
N THR A 74 -5.06 -0.85 -17.61
CA THR A 74 -4.73 0.21 -18.55
C THR A 74 -3.26 0.62 -18.39
N THR A 75 -2.74 1.33 -19.40
CA THR A 75 -1.37 1.85 -19.38
C THR A 75 -1.36 3.34 -19.64
N ILE A 76 -0.29 4.00 -19.21
CA ILE A 76 -0.04 5.40 -19.53
C ILE A 76 1.28 5.55 -20.29
N GLU A 77 1.39 6.57 -21.12
CA GLU A 77 2.60 6.92 -21.84
C GLU A 77 3.48 7.88 -21.04
N PRO A 78 4.79 7.95 -21.31
CA PRO A 78 5.54 7.09 -22.24
C PRO A 78 5.89 5.73 -21.61
N GLY A 79 6.23 4.74 -22.45
CA GLY A 79 6.74 3.45 -21.98
C GLY A 79 5.67 2.44 -21.60
N ARG A 80 4.41 2.73 -21.82
CA ARG A 80 3.30 1.82 -21.50
C ARG A 80 3.34 1.33 -20.06
N VAL A 81 3.46 2.26 -19.14
CA VAL A 81 3.48 1.93 -17.70
C VAL A 81 2.09 1.45 -17.28
N TRP A 82 2.04 0.28 -16.68
CA TRP A 82 0.78 -0.30 -16.19
C TRP A 82 0.24 0.52 -15.03
N VAL A 83 -1.06 0.83 -15.09
CA VAL A 83 -1.78 1.53 -14.03
C VAL A 83 -2.42 0.51 -13.11
N PRO A 84 -2.07 0.49 -11.82
CA PRO A 84 -2.74 -0.43 -10.89
C PRO A 84 -4.23 -0.10 -10.77
N THR A 85 -5.05 -1.13 -10.65
CA THR A 85 -6.48 -0.96 -10.38
C THR A 85 -6.74 -0.66 -8.91
N HIS A 86 -5.88 -1.16 -8.04
CA HIS A 86 -5.96 -1.01 -6.59
C HIS A 86 -4.58 -0.81 -6.00
N LEU A 87 -4.56 -0.25 -4.80
CA LEU A 87 -3.35 -0.13 -3.98
C LEU A 87 -3.62 -0.84 -2.67
N PHE A 88 -2.62 -1.53 -2.15
CA PHE A 88 -2.76 -2.14 -0.83
C PHE A 88 -1.62 -1.75 0.08
N LYS A 89 -1.90 -1.81 1.38
CA LYS A 89 -0.90 -1.67 2.42
C LYS A 89 -1.16 -2.77 3.45
N LEU A 90 -0.26 -3.73 3.52
CA LEU A 90 -0.31 -4.82 4.48
C LEU A 90 0.47 -4.40 5.73
N VAL A 91 -0.18 -4.53 6.88
CA VAL A 91 0.44 -4.24 8.18
C VAL A 91 0.55 -5.55 8.94
N TYR A 92 1.77 -5.90 9.37
CA TYR A 92 2.02 -7.11 10.14
C TYR A 92 2.65 -6.73 11.48
N ASP A 93 1.92 -6.96 12.55
CA ASP A 93 2.39 -6.76 13.91
C ASP A 93 2.88 -8.11 14.45
N GLN A 94 4.21 -8.26 14.46
CA GLN A 94 4.85 -9.52 14.85
C GLN A 94 4.56 -9.88 16.31
N ASN A 95 4.58 -8.91 17.20
CA ASN A 95 4.35 -9.13 18.63
C ASN A 95 2.92 -9.61 18.89
N ALA A 96 1.94 -9.01 18.22
CA ALA A 96 0.53 -9.40 18.36
C ALA A 96 0.18 -10.62 17.51
N GLN A 97 1.04 -11.02 16.58
CA GLN A 97 0.78 -12.09 15.61
C GLN A 97 -0.47 -11.81 14.79
N ARG A 98 -0.65 -10.57 14.35
CA ARG A 98 -1.78 -10.11 13.56
C ARG A 98 -1.33 -9.41 12.30
N ALA A 99 -2.12 -9.58 11.25
CA ALA A 99 -1.92 -8.87 10.00
C ALA A 99 -3.27 -8.47 9.43
N TRP A 100 -3.29 -7.32 8.78
CA TRP A 100 -4.46 -6.82 8.08
C TRP A 100 -3.99 -5.93 6.94
N ALA A 101 -4.88 -5.59 6.04
CA ALA A 101 -4.50 -4.78 4.90
C ALA A 101 -5.57 -3.73 4.59
N PHE A 102 -5.08 -2.60 4.11
CA PHE A 102 -5.94 -1.61 3.47
C PHE A 102 -5.95 -1.92 1.97
N TRP A 103 -7.13 -1.87 1.38
CA TRP A 103 -7.35 -2.15 -0.03
C TRP A 103 -8.16 -1.00 -0.62
N VAL A 104 -7.55 -0.24 -1.53
CA VAL A 104 -8.13 1.00 -2.04
C VAL A 104 -8.12 0.98 -3.56
N GLU A 105 -9.26 1.31 -4.17
CA GLU A 105 -9.30 1.50 -5.61
C GLU A 105 -8.46 2.71 -6.02
N ASN A 106 -7.76 2.59 -7.14
CA ASN A 106 -6.91 3.67 -7.65
C ASN A 106 -7.75 4.65 -8.48
N LYS A 107 -8.58 5.41 -7.79
CA LYS A 107 -9.40 6.46 -8.40
C LYS A 107 -9.58 7.62 -7.42
N ASP A 108 -9.89 8.80 -7.94
CA ASP A 108 -10.00 10.02 -7.13
C ASP A 108 -11.11 9.90 -6.06
N GLU A 109 -12.19 9.24 -6.40
CA GLU A 109 -13.39 9.15 -5.55
C GLU A 109 -13.36 7.95 -4.60
N ALA A 110 -12.23 7.25 -4.50
CA ALA A 110 -12.15 6.08 -3.66
C ALA A 110 -12.35 6.44 -2.18
N THR A 111 -13.04 5.55 -1.48
CA THR A 111 -13.22 5.66 -0.04
C THR A 111 -12.56 4.47 0.65
N VAL A 112 -12.07 4.69 1.86
CA VAL A 112 -11.51 3.60 2.65
C VAL A 112 -12.66 2.86 3.33
N SER A 113 -12.77 1.58 3.00
CA SER A 113 -13.61 0.66 3.76
C SER A 113 -12.82 0.14 4.96
N GLN A 114 -13.44 -0.74 5.72
CA GLN A 114 -12.75 -1.42 6.81
C GLN A 114 -11.53 -2.19 6.24
N PRO A 115 -10.45 -2.29 7.01
CA PRO A 115 -9.33 -3.14 6.61
C PRO A 115 -9.78 -4.58 6.37
N ILE A 116 -9.14 -5.24 5.42
CA ILE A 116 -9.41 -6.64 5.11
C ILE A 116 -8.41 -7.53 5.83
N SER A 117 -8.77 -8.80 6.00
CA SER A 117 -7.85 -9.78 6.61
C SER A 117 -6.69 -10.09 5.66
N TYR A 118 -5.60 -10.63 6.22
CA TYR A 118 -4.49 -11.12 5.41
C TYR A 118 -4.95 -12.19 4.42
N ARG A 119 -5.81 -13.11 4.86
CA ARG A 119 -6.33 -14.17 3.98
C ARG A 119 -7.10 -13.59 2.80
N GLU A 120 -7.93 -12.58 3.04
CA GLU A 120 -8.65 -11.92 1.95
C GLU A 120 -7.68 -11.22 0.99
N LEU A 121 -6.63 -10.59 1.50
CA LEU A 121 -5.61 -9.99 0.65
C LEU A 121 -4.95 -11.04 -0.24
N VAL A 122 -4.56 -12.18 0.32
CA VAL A 122 -3.95 -13.29 -0.44
C VAL A 122 -4.90 -13.78 -1.52
N ASN A 123 -6.18 -13.94 -1.19
CA ASN A 123 -7.18 -14.36 -2.16
C ASN A 123 -7.28 -13.38 -3.34
N ARG A 124 -7.20 -12.10 -3.08
CA ARG A 124 -7.27 -11.07 -4.13
C ARG A 124 -6.00 -10.98 -4.94
N LEU A 125 -4.84 -11.13 -4.31
CA LEU A 125 -3.55 -11.05 -5.00
C LEU A 125 -3.17 -12.35 -5.72
N GLY A 126 -3.55 -13.49 -5.17
CA GLY A 126 -3.20 -14.79 -5.71
C GLY A 126 -1.84 -15.31 -5.25
N PHE A 127 -1.19 -14.67 -4.30
CA PHE A 127 0.09 -15.11 -3.73
C PHE A 127 0.23 -14.61 -2.29
N GLU A 128 1.10 -15.29 -1.54
CA GLU A 128 1.35 -14.95 -0.14
C GLU A 128 2.49 -13.94 0.01
N LEU A 129 2.31 -12.97 0.92
CA LEU A 129 3.34 -11.99 1.27
C LEU A 129 4.07 -12.37 2.56
N LEU A 130 3.46 -13.21 3.40
CA LEU A 130 4.00 -13.63 4.69
C LEU A 130 4.08 -15.17 4.75
N PRO A 131 4.86 -15.82 3.86
CA PRO A 131 4.91 -17.28 3.85
C PRO A 131 5.52 -17.82 5.15
N GLY A 132 4.88 -18.84 5.71
CA GLY A 132 5.35 -19.48 6.94
C GLY A 132 5.07 -18.72 8.23
N VAL A 133 4.45 -17.55 8.16
CA VAL A 133 4.10 -16.76 9.35
C VAL A 133 2.79 -17.29 9.92
N LYS A 134 2.78 -17.49 11.24
CA LYS A 134 1.56 -17.88 11.96
C LYS A 134 0.86 -16.63 12.48
N LEU A 135 -0.43 -16.50 12.17
CA LEU A 135 -1.24 -15.39 12.62
C LEU A 135 -2.35 -15.88 13.54
N LYS A 136 -2.76 -15.03 14.48
CA LYS A 136 -3.90 -15.27 15.34
C LYS A 136 -5.17 -14.83 14.65
N GLY A 137 -6.14 -15.67 14.62
CA GLY A 137 -7.45 -15.38 14.08
C GLY A 137 -7.55 -15.48 12.59
#